data_38ac9bd356f37b9bc895a468be7ce665
#
_entry.id   38ac9bd356f37b9bc895a468be7ce665
#
_cell.length_a   1.000
_cell.length_b   1.000
_cell.length_c   1.000
_cell.angle_alpha   90.00
_cell.angle_beta   90.00
_cell.angle_gamma   90.00
#
_symmetry.space_group_name_H-M   'P 1'
#
loop_
_entity.id
_entity.type
_entity.pdbx_description
1 polymer ?
#
loop_
_entity_poly.entity_id
_entity_poly.type
_entity_poly.pdbx_seq_one_letter_code
_entity_poly.pdbx_strand_id
1 'polypeptide(L)'
;MTAFDRGMLVGLLARLSYRKGTFRLASGRESDFYVDVKQTVFRAEGSRAVGELLCDRLQEHDITLVGGMAVGAVPLVSIALSAAAARGYDLDGFFVRKDVKDHGTAQKIDGRFRADARIALVEDVVTTGASTLLAIDAVEAAGGKVALIVTVVDREENEGVAALEARGAVVESLATRTEIVEAG
;
A
#
# COMPACT_ATOMS: atom_id res chain seq x y z
N MET A 1 9.82 14.01 -20.01
CA MET A 1 9.71 12.65 -19.43
C MET A 1 8.22 12.32 -19.42
N THR A 2 7.82 11.17 -19.98
CA THR A 2 6.43 10.73 -19.99
C THR A 2 5.97 10.55 -18.53
N ALA A 3 4.85 11.18 -18.15
CA ALA A 3 4.22 10.94 -16.86
C ALA A 3 3.76 9.47 -16.81
N PHE A 4 3.96 8.81 -15.69
CA PHE A 4 3.40 7.48 -15.48
C PHE A 4 1.89 7.60 -15.25
N ASP A 5 1.13 6.79 -15.94
CA ASP A 5 -0.30 6.69 -15.76
C ASP A 5 -0.71 5.29 -15.25
N ARG A 6 -1.97 5.17 -14.87
CA ARG A 6 -2.54 3.92 -14.36
C ARG A 6 -2.38 2.76 -15.36
N GLY A 7 -2.58 3.00 -16.66
CA GLY A 7 -2.49 1.97 -17.70
C GLY A 7 -1.07 1.41 -17.83
N MET A 8 -0.05 2.27 -17.73
CA MET A 8 1.35 1.83 -17.70
C MET A 8 1.64 0.95 -16.49
N LEU A 9 1.15 1.31 -15.30
CA LEU A 9 1.32 0.48 -14.10
C LEU A 9 0.62 -0.87 -14.25
N VAL A 10 -0.62 -0.89 -14.74
CA VAL A 10 -1.37 -2.13 -14.99
C VAL A 10 -0.61 -3.05 -15.93
N GLY A 11 -0.06 -2.53 -17.04
CA GLY A 11 0.78 -3.30 -17.98
C GLY A 11 2.06 -3.85 -17.34
N LEU A 12 2.70 -3.08 -16.43
CA LEU A 12 3.86 -3.57 -15.66
C LEU A 12 3.49 -4.69 -14.70
N LEU A 13 2.38 -4.54 -13.97
CA LEU A 13 1.88 -5.54 -13.04
C LEU A 13 1.49 -6.83 -13.75
N ALA A 14 0.79 -6.75 -14.89
CA ALA A 14 0.44 -7.90 -15.71
C ALA A 14 1.68 -8.68 -16.18
N ARG A 15 2.70 -7.98 -16.64
CA ARG A 15 3.92 -8.60 -17.17
C ARG A 15 4.85 -9.15 -16.08
N LEU A 16 4.98 -8.47 -14.94
CA LEU A 16 6.01 -8.78 -13.94
C LEU A 16 5.46 -9.50 -12.71
N SER A 17 4.25 -9.16 -12.28
CA SER A 17 3.69 -9.57 -10.98
C SER A 17 2.60 -10.62 -11.08
N TYR A 18 1.88 -10.69 -12.21
CA TYR A 18 0.76 -11.61 -12.40
C TYR A 18 1.23 -12.97 -12.89
N ARG A 19 0.65 -14.04 -12.33
CA ARG A 19 0.82 -15.42 -12.78
C ARG A 19 -0.50 -16.15 -12.74
N LYS A 20 -0.89 -16.76 -13.86
CA LYS A 20 -2.05 -17.66 -13.96
C LYS A 20 -1.63 -19.06 -13.54
N GLY A 21 -2.44 -19.74 -12.74
CA GLY A 21 -2.20 -21.12 -12.27
C GLY A 21 -2.93 -21.38 -10.97
N THR A 22 -2.89 -22.62 -10.50
CA THR A 22 -3.49 -22.99 -9.21
C THR A 22 -2.51 -22.69 -8.08
N PHE A 23 -2.88 -21.77 -7.19
CA PHE A 23 -2.07 -21.35 -6.05
C PHE A 23 -2.84 -21.54 -4.75
N ARG A 24 -2.17 -22.03 -3.71
CA ARG A 24 -2.71 -22.10 -2.37
C ARG A 24 -2.37 -20.82 -1.61
N LEU A 25 -3.40 -20.07 -1.21
CA LEU A 25 -3.23 -18.83 -0.46
C LEU A 25 -2.87 -19.10 1.01
N ALA A 26 -2.35 -18.10 1.73
CA ALA A 26 -2.06 -18.18 3.16
C ALA A 26 -3.31 -18.52 4.01
N SER A 27 -4.52 -18.19 3.51
CA SER A 27 -5.80 -18.57 4.09
C SER A 27 -6.15 -20.05 3.92
N GLY A 28 -5.33 -20.83 3.18
CA GLY A 28 -5.58 -22.24 2.83
C GLY A 28 -6.51 -22.42 1.63
N ARG A 29 -7.10 -21.37 1.06
CA ARG A 29 -7.95 -21.45 -0.14
C ARG A 29 -7.13 -21.56 -1.42
N GLU A 30 -7.70 -22.16 -2.45
CA GLU A 30 -7.14 -22.17 -3.79
C GLU A 30 -7.52 -20.89 -4.54
N SER A 31 -6.62 -20.41 -5.39
CA SER A 31 -6.82 -19.31 -6.31
C SER A 31 -6.27 -19.71 -7.68
N ASP A 32 -6.94 -19.28 -8.75
CA ASP A 32 -6.53 -19.52 -10.14
C ASP A 32 -5.47 -18.52 -10.63
N PHE A 33 -5.04 -17.61 -9.76
CA PHE A 33 -4.01 -16.61 -10.05
C PHE A 33 -3.23 -16.24 -8.79
N TYR A 34 -2.05 -15.66 -9.02
CA TYR A 34 -1.20 -15.07 -8.00
C TYR A 34 -0.68 -13.71 -8.47
N VAL A 35 -0.71 -12.71 -7.57
CA VAL A 35 -0.11 -11.39 -7.81
C VAL A 35 0.92 -11.12 -6.72
N ASP A 36 2.18 -10.95 -7.14
CA ASP A 36 3.28 -10.53 -6.27
C ASP A 36 3.80 -9.15 -6.70
N VAL A 37 3.25 -8.11 -6.12
CA VAL A 37 3.58 -6.71 -6.41
C VAL A 37 5.07 -6.42 -6.22
N LYS A 38 5.76 -7.17 -5.36
CA LYS A 38 7.21 -7.02 -5.13
C LYS A 38 8.03 -7.23 -6.41
N GLN A 39 7.58 -8.08 -7.34
CA GLN A 39 8.24 -8.28 -8.63
C GLN A 39 8.24 -7.00 -9.49
N THR A 40 7.22 -6.16 -9.35
CA THR A 40 7.16 -4.83 -10.01
C THR A 40 7.88 -3.78 -9.18
N VAL A 41 7.63 -3.70 -7.87
CA VAL A 41 8.18 -2.65 -6.99
C VAL A 41 9.70 -2.73 -6.86
N PHE A 42 10.30 -3.91 -6.89
CA PHE A 42 11.76 -4.09 -6.85
C PHE A 42 12.44 -3.99 -8.22
N ARG A 43 11.72 -3.55 -9.26
CA ARG A 43 12.29 -3.14 -10.54
C ARG A 43 12.25 -1.62 -10.65
N ALA A 44 13.34 -0.99 -11.13
CA ALA A 44 13.48 0.46 -11.17
C ALA A 44 12.32 1.18 -11.86
N GLU A 45 11.85 0.65 -13.01
CA GLU A 45 10.71 1.19 -13.76
C GLU A 45 9.41 1.09 -12.94
N GLY A 46 9.14 -0.07 -12.32
CA GLY A 46 7.96 -0.30 -11.50
C GLY A 46 7.98 0.49 -10.20
N SER A 47 9.15 0.55 -9.53
CA SER A 47 9.35 1.39 -8.34
C SER A 47 8.99 2.85 -8.64
N ARG A 48 9.47 3.36 -9.78
CA ARG A 48 9.19 4.74 -10.19
C ARG A 48 7.69 4.93 -10.49
N ALA A 49 7.08 4.04 -11.27
CA ALA A 49 5.66 4.12 -11.63
C ALA A 49 4.76 4.13 -10.38
N VAL A 50 4.99 3.19 -9.45
CA VAL A 50 4.24 3.12 -8.18
C VAL A 50 4.48 4.36 -7.33
N GLY A 51 5.73 4.83 -7.22
CA GLY A 51 6.08 6.01 -6.42
C GLY A 51 5.39 7.28 -6.92
N GLU A 52 5.40 7.52 -8.24
CA GLU A 52 4.76 8.68 -8.85
C GLU A 52 3.24 8.66 -8.62
N LEU A 53 2.58 7.51 -8.85
CA LEU A 53 1.14 7.38 -8.66
C LEU A 53 0.73 7.43 -7.17
N LEU A 54 1.52 6.84 -6.26
CA LEU A 54 1.30 7.01 -4.82
C LEU A 54 1.39 8.49 -4.44
N CYS A 55 2.43 9.19 -4.92
CA CYS A 55 2.63 10.60 -4.61
C CYS A 55 1.46 11.46 -5.11
N ASP A 56 0.91 11.17 -6.31
CA ASP A 56 -0.30 11.84 -6.81
C ASP A 56 -1.47 11.71 -5.84
N ARG A 57 -1.78 10.46 -5.41
CA ARG A 57 -2.88 10.23 -4.46
C ARG A 57 -2.65 10.90 -3.12
N LEU A 58 -1.42 10.84 -2.59
CA LEU A 58 -1.07 11.47 -1.33
C LEU A 58 -1.21 13.00 -1.38
N GLN A 59 -0.80 13.63 -2.49
CA GLN A 59 -0.96 15.07 -2.70
C GLN A 59 -2.42 15.48 -2.86
N GLU A 60 -3.22 14.76 -3.63
CA GLU A 60 -4.65 15.02 -3.84
C GLU A 60 -5.45 15.02 -2.53
N HIS A 61 -4.99 14.24 -1.55
CA HIS A 61 -5.62 14.15 -0.24
C HIS A 61 -4.90 14.93 0.87
N ASP A 62 -3.94 15.82 0.54
CA ASP A 62 -3.18 16.63 1.50
C ASP A 62 -2.52 15.77 2.60
N ILE A 63 -2.00 14.59 2.27
CA ILE A 63 -1.38 13.68 3.25
C ILE A 63 -0.01 14.20 3.63
N THR A 64 0.27 14.30 4.91
CA THR A 64 1.58 14.73 5.44
C THR A 64 2.37 13.62 6.13
N LEU A 65 1.76 12.44 6.27
CA LEU A 65 2.39 11.29 6.90
C LEU A 65 1.90 9.99 6.25
N VAL A 66 2.80 9.19 5.69
CA VAL A 66 2.48 7.92 5.05
C VAL A 66 3.08 6.75 5.83
N GLY A 67 2.32 5.67 5.98
CA GLY A 67 2.80 4.46 6.64
C GLY A 67 2.12 3.19 6.14
N GLY A 68 2.34 2.08 6.86
CA GLY A 68 1.67 0.81 6.58
C GLY A 68 2.29 -0.36 7.34
N MET A 69 1.70 -1.55 7.18
CA MET A 69 2.15 -2.75 7.86
C MET A 69 3.48 -3.28 7.27
N ALA A 70 4.48 -3.49 8.10
CA ALA A 70 5.70 -4.17 7.68
C ALA A 70 5.40 -5.67 7.39
N VAL A 71 6.02 -6.28 6.37
CA VAL A 71 7.10 -5.82 5.52
C VAL A 71 6.58 -5.21 4.19
N GLY A 72 5.35 -5.52 3.75
CA GLY A 72 4.82 -5.17 2.43
C GLY A 72 4.82 -3.67 2.16
N ALA A 73 4.42 -2.87 3.14
CA ALA A 73 4.35 -1.42 2.99
C ALA A 73 5.71 -0.70 3.03
N VAL A 74 6.77 -1.28 3.64
CA VAL A 74 8.05 -0.58 3.82
C VAL A 74 8.66 -0.07 2.52
N PRO A 75 8.78 -0.89 1.44
CA PRO A 75 9.27 -0.38 0.16
C PRO A 75 8.34 0.69 -0.43
N LEU A 76 7.02 0.57 -0.28
CA LEU A 76 6.04 1.53 -0.79
C LEU A 76 6.19 2.90 -0.11
N VAL A 77 6.34 2.92 1.21
CA VAL A 77 6.63 4.14 1.97
C VAL A 77 7.93 4.79 1.47
N SER A 78 8.99 4.00 1.31
CA SER A 78 10.30 4.51 0.88
C SER A 78 10.26 5.14 -0.52
N ILE A 79 9.57 4.50 -1.48
CA ILE A 79 9.46 5.03 -2.84
C ILE A 79 8.51 6.24 -2.92
N ALA A 80 7.44 6.28 -2.11
CA ALA A 80 6.56 7.45 -1.98
C ALA A 80 7.34 8.67 -1.44
N LEU A 81 8.15 8.48 -0.40
CA LEU A 81 9.03 9.54 0.14
C LEU A 81 10.04 10.02 -0.90
N SER A 82 10.63 9.12 -1.69
CA SER A 82 11.54 9.48 -2.77
C SER A 82 10.86 10.30 -3.87
N ALA A 83 9.65 9.91 -4.27
CA ALA A 83 8.86 10.66 -5.26
C ALA A 83 8.43 12.03 -4.71
N ALA A 84 7.99 12.09 -3.46
CA ALA A 84 7.64 13.33 -2.78
C ALA A 84 8.81 14.31 -2.71
N ALA A 85 9.99 13.84 -2.32
CA ALA A 85 11.22 14.65 -2.28
C ALA A 85 11.58 15.21 -3.66
N ALA A 86 11.45 14.44 -4.74
CA ALA A 86 11.69 14.89 -6.10
C ALA A 86 10.73 16.00 -6.57
N ARG A 87 9.54 16.09 -5.94
CA ARG A 87 8.51 17.09 -6.22
C ARG A 87 8.51 18.27 -5.23
N GLY A 88 9.38 18.26 -4.22
CA GLY A 88 9.38 19.25 -3.15
C GLY A 88 8.14 19.15 -2.25
N TYR A 89 7.51 17.98 -2.18
CA TYR A 89 6.36 17.70 -1.32
C TYR A 89 6.82 17.23 0.05
N ASP A 90 6.39 17.93 1.12
CA ASP A 90 6.77 17.61 2.49
C ASP A 90 5.96 16.42 3.01
N LEU A 91 6.60 15.28 3.10
CA LEU A 91 6.00 14.01 3.49
C LEU A 91 6.93 13.26 4.43
N ASP A 92 6.42 12.89 5.61
CA ASP A 92 7.11 11.99 6.54
C ASP A 92 6.60 10.54 6.39
N GLY A 93 7.37 9.57 6.93
CA GLY A 93 7.01 8.16 6.84
C GLY A 93 7.19 7.39 8.14
N PHE A 94 6.38 6.35 8.29
CA PHE A 94 6.47 5.38 9.37
C PHE A 94 6.11 3.97 8.88
N PHE A 95 6.32 2.96 9.72
CA PHE A 95 5.76 1.63 9.49
C PHE A 95 5.28 1.01 10.80
N VAL A 96 4.31 0.09 10.69
CA VAL A 96 3.74 -0.67 11.79
C VAL A 96 4.35 -2.06 11.79
N ARG A 97 4.82 -2.52 12.94
CA ARG A 97 5.34 -3.89 13.12
C ARG A 97 4.20 -4.85 13.42
N LYS A 98 4.33 -6.07 12.94
CA LYS A 98 3.42 -7.16 13.29
C LYS A 98 3.55 -7.52 14.77
N ASP A 99 4.79 -7.60 15.26
CA ASP A 99 5.10 -7.97 16.64
C ASP A 99 5.68 -6.78 17.42
N VAL A 100 5.42 -6.74 18.72
CA VAL A 100 6.01 -5.76 19.65
C VAL A 100 7.47 -6.13 19.89
N LYS A 101 8.37 -5.14 19.99
CA LYS A 101 9.75 -5.37 20.39
C LYS A 101 9.81 -5.88 21.84
N ASP A 102 10.58 -6.93 22.09
CA ASP A 102 10.85 -7.43 23.45
C ASP A 102 11.73 -6.47 24.26
N HIS A 103 12.40 -5.49 23.60
CA HIS A 103 13.32 -4.53 24.22
C HIS A 103 13.12 -3.13 23.66
N GLY A 104 13.14 -2.10 24.54
CA GLY A 104 12.95 -0.69 24.20
C GLY A 104 11.53 -0.18 24.46
N THR A 105 11.12 0.86 23.74
CA THR A 105 9.72 1.34 23.78
C THR A 105 8.84 0.25 23.17
N ALA A 106 7.85 -0.23 23.93
CA ALA A 106 6.87 -1.26 23.51
C ALA A 106 5.91 -0.75 22.41
N GLN A 107 6.41 0.09 21.50
CA GLN A 107 5.64 0.72 20.43
C GLN A 107 5.68 -0.16 19.17
N LYS A 108 4.50 -0.35 18.59
CA LYS A 108 4.35 -1.04 17.30
C LYS A 108 4.73 -0.18 16.09
N ILE A 109 4.87 1.13 16.28
CA ILE A 109 5.14 2.10 15.21
C ILE A 109 6.60 2.53 15.27
N ASP A 110 7.29 2.44 14.15
CA ASP A 110 8.65 2.93 13.95
C ASP A 110 8.66 4.01 12.84
N GLY A 111 9.52 5.02 12.97
CA GLY A 111 9.65 6.12 12.02
C GLY A 111 9.18 7.46 12.59
N ARG A 112 8.68 8.34 11.73
CA ARG A 112 8.36 9.73 12.11
C ARG A 112 6.87 9.94 12.42
N PHE A 113 6.27 9.02 13.15
CA PHE A 113 4.84 9.09 13.49
C PHE A 113 4.49 10.35 14.29
N ARG A 114 3.39 11.01 13.89
CA ARG A 114 2.75 12.13 14.57
C ARG A 114 1.23 11.94 14.54
N ALA A 115 0.60 12.00 15.69
CA ALA A 115 -0.84 11.77 15.84
C ALA A 115 -1.72 12.87 15.22
N ASP A 116 -1.21 14.10 15.15
CA ASP A 116 -1.88 15.29 14.59
C ASP A 116 -1.73 15.39 13.06
N ALA A 117 -0.95 14.52 12.43
CA ALA A 117 -0.75 14.52 11.00
C ALA A 117 -1.99 13.97 10.26
N ARG A 118 -2.14 14.36 8.98
CA ARG A 118 -3.08 13.74 8.05
C ARG A 118 -2.44 12.47 7.48
N ILE A 119 -2.92 11.31 7.94
CA ILE A 119 -2.24 10.02 7.77
C ILE A 119 -2.85 9.24 6.60
N ALA A 120 -1.98 8.70 5.73
CA ALA A 120 -2.34 7.62 4.82
C ALA A 120 -1.65 6.31 5.18
N LEU A 121 -2.31 5.19 4.89
CA LEU A 121 -1.69 3.87 4.87
C LEU A 121 -1.54 3.38 3.42
N VAL A 122 -0.41 2.72 3.15
CA VAL A 122 -0.17 2.05 1.87
C VAL A 122 -0.08 0.54 2.08
N GLU A 123 -0.59 -0.23 1.10
CA GLU A 123 -0.57 -1.69 1.11
C GLU A 123 -0.19 -2.21 -0.29
N ASP A 124 0.55 -3.29 -0.37
CA ASP A 124 0.92 -3.89 -1.66
C ASP A 124 -0.29 -4.57 -2.32
N VAL A 125 -1.02 -5.40 -1.58
CA VAL A 125 -2.18 -6.14 -2.10
C VAL A 125 -3.28 -6.25 -1.04
N VAL A 126 -4.46 -5.76 -1.34
CA VAL A 126 -5.64 -5.97 -0.50
C VAL A 126 -6.40 -7.22 -0.96
N THR A 127 -6.63 -8.14 -0.03
CA THR A 127 -7.51 -9.32 -0.18
C THR A 127 -8.65 -9.26 0.83
N THR A 128 -8.32 -9.40 2.11
CA THR A 128 -9.29 -9.27 3.24
C THR A 128 -9.11 -7.95 4.00
N GLY A 129 -8.07 -7.19 3.71
CA GLY A 129 -7.70 -5.99 4.46
C GLY A 129 -7.12 -6.22 5.86
N ALA A 130 -6.93 -7.49 6.28
CA ALA A 130 -6.56 -7.81 7.67
C ALA A 130 -5.25 -7.14 8.13
N SER A 131 -4.21 -7.08 7.28
CA SER A 131 -2.94 -6.40 7.59
C SER A 131 -3.15 -4.92 7.81
N THR A 132 -3.90 -4.28 6.92
CA THR A 132 -4.18 -2.85 6.96
C THR A 132 -5.06 -2.50 8.15
N LEU A 133 -6.05 -3.34 8.52
CA LEU A 133 -6.86 -3.16 9.73
C LEU A 133 -5.99 -3.14 11.00
N LEU A 134 -5.01 -4.05 11.10
CA LEU A 134 -4.05 -4.05 12.22
C LEU A 134 -3.18 -2.77 12.25
N ALA A 135 -2.85 -2.22 11.08
CA ALA A 135 -2.14 -0.94 11.00
C ALA A 135 -3.01 0.23 11.43
N ILE A 136 -4.31 0.24 11.05
CA ILE A 136 -5.29 1.24 11.52
C ILE A 136 -5.39 1.17 13.06
N ASP A 137 -5.56 -0.02 13.64
CA ASP A 137 -5.66 -0.20 15.09
C ASP A 137 -4.42 0.36 15.83
N ALA A 138 -3.22 0.14 15.26
CA ALA A 138 -1.99 0.67 15.84
C ALA A 138 -1.90 2.21 15.76
N VAL A 139 -2.33 2.80 14.64
CA VAL A 139 -2.37 4.25 14.44
C VAL A 139 -3.38 4.89 15.41
N GLU A 140 -4.58 4.32 15.53
CA GLU A 140 -5.63 4.81 16.43
C GLU A 140 -5.23 4.68 17.91
N ALA A 141 -4.60 3.55 18.27
CA ALA A 141 -4.05 3.36 19.62
C ALA A 141 -2.95 4.38 19.97
N ALA A 142 -2.24 4.90 18.96
CA ALA A 142 -1.25 5.97 19.12
C ALA A 142 -1.86 7.39 19.01
N GLY A 143 -3.19 7.50 18.94
CA GLY A 143 -3.94 8.77 18.91
C GLY A 143 -4.07 9.39 17.52
N GLY A 144 -3.63 8.70 16.46
CA GLY A 144 -3.76 9.18 15.08
C GLY A 144 -5.10 8.80 14.45
N LYS A 145 -5.37 9.34 13.26
CA LYS A 145 -6.53 8.99 12.43
C LYS A 145 -6.11 8.79 10.99
N VAL A 146 -6.47 7.64 10.42
CA VAL A 146 -6.22 7.35 9.01
C VAL A 146 -7.27 8.04 8.16
N ALA A 147 -6.82 8.88 7.21
CA ALA A 147 -7.68 9.59 6.27
C ALA A 147 -7.79 8.88 4.92
N LEU A 148 -6.70 8.23 4.48
CA LEU A 148 -6.59 7.61 3.17
C LEU A 148 -5.91 6.24 3.30
N ILE A 149 -6.33 5.29 2.49
CA ILE A 149 -5.63 4.02 2.27
C ILE A 149 -5.41 3.88 0.77
N VAL A 150 -4.16 3.67 0.35
CA VAL A 150 -3.84 3.42 -1.06
C VAL A 150 -3.24 2.03 -1.19
N THR A 151 -3.91 1.14 -1.91
CA THR A 151 -3.36 -0.17 -2.27
C THR A 151 -2.80 -0.16 -3.68
N VAL A 152 -1.69 -0.85 -3.90
CA VAL A 152 -1.17 -1.02 -5.27
C VAL A 152 -2.11 -1.91 -6.07
N VAL A 153 -2.58 -3.02 -5.49
CA VAL A 153 -3.53 -3.93 -6.14
C VAL A 153 -4.69 -4.27 -5.22
N ASP A 154 -5.91 -4.00 -5.68
CA ASP A 154 -7.11 -4.61 -5.13
C ASP A 154 -7.39 -5.95 -5.85
N ARG A 155 -7.47 -7.03 -5.08
CA ARG A 155 -7.79 -8.36 -5.63
C ARG A 155 -9.26 -8.55 -5.94
N GLU A 156 -10.12 -7.59 -5.57
CA GLU A 156 -11.57 -7.66 -5.74
C GLU A 156 -12.17 -8.92 -5.07
N GLU A 157 -11.59 -9.32 -3.93
CA GLU A 157 -11.97 -10.52 -3.19
C GLU A 157 -12.27 -10.20 -1.72
N ASN A 158 -13.19 -10.97 -1.14
CA ASN A 158 -13.46 -11.00 0.30
C ASN A 158 -13.84 -9.66 0.93
N GLU A 159 -14.42 -8.75 0.16
CA GLU A 159 -14.87 -7.45 0.64
C GLU A 159 -13.78 -6.64 1.40
N GLY A 160 -12.50 -6.88 1.03
CA GLY A 160 -11.37 -6.27 1.73
C GLY A 160 -11.41 -4.75 1.72
N VAL A 161 -11.75 -4.15 0.58
CA VAL A 161 -11.92 -2.69 0.46
C VAL A 161 -13.06 -2.20 1.35
N ALA A 162 -14.24 -2.85 1.29
CA ALA A 162 -15.39 -2.47 2.11
C ALA A 162 -15.10 -2.55 3.63
N ALA A 163 -14.31 -3.56 4.06
CA ALA A 163 -13.88 -3.68 5.45
C ALA A 163 -12.98 -2.51 5.90
N LEU A 164 -12.16 -1.97 5.00
CA LEU A 164 -11.32 -0.81 5.26
C LEU A 164 -12.13 0.49 5.26
N GLU A 165 -13.04 0.67 4.31
CA GLU A 165 -13.94 1.83 4.23
C GLU A 165 -14.84 1.95 5.48
N ALA A 166 -15.26 0.81 6.05
CA ALA A 166 -16.03 0.77 7.29
C ALA A 166 -15.29 1.39 8.50
N ARG A 167 -13.95 1.58 8.42
CA ARG A 167 -13.14 2.31 9.42
C ARG A 167 -13.14 3.83 9.20
N GLY A 168 -13.84 4.33 8.16
CA GLY A 168 -14.01 5.76 7.88
C GLY A 168 -12.85 6.39 7.11
N ALA A 169 -11.95 5.60 6.54
CA ALA A 169 -10.92 6.07 5.61
C ALA A 169 -11.43 6.01 4.16
N VAL A 170 -10.93 6.91 3.31
CA VAL A 170 -11.06 6.76 1.85
C VAL A 170 -10.14 5.62 1.41
N VAL A 171 -10.60 4.73 0.53
CA VAL A 171 -9.80 3.63 0.00
C VAL A 171 -9.67 3.77 -1.51
N GLU A 172 -8.43 3.78 -2.01
CA GLU A 172 -8.12 3.87 -3.43
C GLU A 172 -7.16 2.76 -3.85
N SER A 173 -7.33 2.27 -5.09
CA SER A 173 -6.48 1.24 -5.68
C SER A 173 -5.78 1.78 -6.92
N LEU A 174 -4.46 1.57 -7.03
CA LEU A 174 -3.69 1.94 -8.21
C LEU A 174 -3.95 0.98 -9.38
N ALA A 175 -4.33 -0.26 -9.09
CA ALA A 175 -4.77 -1.26 -10.06
C ALA A 175 -5.74 -2.25 -9.41
N THR A 176 -6.58 -2.88 -10.22
CA THR A 176 -7.43 -3.98 -9.80
C THR A 176 -6.99 -5.30 -10.44
N ARG A 177 -7.43 -6.42 -9.84
CA ARG A 177 -7.24 -7.75 -10.45
C ARG A 177 -7.80 -7.79 -11.88
N THR A 178 -9.02 -7.31 -12.07
CA THR A 178 -9.69 -7.33 -13.38
C THR A 178 -8.86 -6.62 -14.44
N GLU A 179 -8.38 -5.40 -14.16
CA GLU A 179 -7.52 -4.65 -15.08
C GLU A 179 -6.21 -5.41 -15.41
N ILE A 180 -5.58 -6.04 -14.41
CA ILE A 180 -4.33 -6.79 -14.60
C ILE A 180 -4.56 -8.03 -15.48
N VAL A 181 -5.66 -8.75 -15.26
CA VAL A 181 -6.02 -9.95 -16.05
C VAL A 181 -6.35 -9.58 -17.49
N GLU A 182 -7.03 -8.46 -17.73
CA GLU A 182 -7.36 -7.99 -19.09
C GLU A 182 -6.14 -7.49 -19.86
N ALA A 183 -5.10 -7.03 -19.16
CA ALA A 183 -3.86 -6.54 -19.77
C ALA A 183 -2.81 -7.64 -20.03
N GLY A 184 -2.97 -8.85 -19.49
CA GLY A 184 -2.03 -9.99 -19.58
C GLY A 184 -2.51 -11.09 -20.48
#